data_423c54e108634d15b145b267b24469da
#
_entry.id   423c54e108634d15b145b267b24469da
#
_cell.length_a   1.000
_cell.length_b   1.000
_cell.length_c   1.000
_cell.angle_alpha   90.00
_cell.angle_beta   90.00
_cell.angle_gamma   90.00
#
_symmetry.space_group_name_H-M   'P 1'
#
loop_
_entity.id
_entity.type
_entity.pdbx_description
1 polymer ?
#
loop_
_entity_poly.entity_id
_entity_poly.type
_entity_poly.pdbx_seq_one_letter_code
_entity_poly.pdbx_strand_id
1 'polypeptide(L)'
;LEYYAAQVAEAMDFKHIDYDLEEFRHQNGDREVICTCKLFTSEDIGFVDAYTYLKKQGFDIDNAILDDPLTQMRIASFASSTQYEDMMLFDSIIANQDRHLGNWGLMINNNTGEFLEPAPIFDNGFSLFYGASAADLQPQYHAMYKKSLRCKYLSLDEQARLFVAKRHLPALRSLTGFSFKKHPHYNIADSTLKLMEQFIRERAQRTIELYH
;
A
#
# COMPACT_ATOMS: atom_id res chain seq x y z
N LEU A 1 -7.77 9.02 0.97
CA LEU A 1 -6.33 8.73 1.20
C LEU A 1 -5.66 8.06 0.00
N GLU A 2 -6.38 7.26 -0.79
CA GLU A 2 -5.85 6.59 -2.01
C GLU A 2 -5.05 7.54 -2.92
N TYR A 3 -5.62 8.72 -3.24
CA TYR A 3 -5.00 9.75 -4.06
C TYR A 3 -3.61 10.18 -3.55
N TYR A 4 -3.43 10.23 -2.24
CA TYR A 4 -2.15 10.60 -1.61
C TYR A 4 -1.20 9.39 -1.50
N ALA A 5 -1.72 8.22 -1.19
CA ALA A 5 -0.92 6.99 -1.15
C ALA A 5 -0.32 6.64 -2.51
N ALA A 6 -1.09 6.81 -3.60
CA ALA A 6 -0.61 6.59 -4.97
C ALA A 6 0.60 7.47 -5.32
N GLN A 7 0.66 8.72 -4.85
CA GLN A 7 1.81 9.59 -5.08
C GLN A 7 3.09 9.11 -4.40
N VAL A 8 2.96 8.41 -3.27
CA VAL A 8 4.13 7.77 -2.62
C VAL A 8 4.60 6.58 -3.44
N ALA A 9 3.67 5.77 -3.98
CA ALA A 9 4.01 4.66 -4.87
C ALA A 9 4.66 5.16 -6.17
N GLU A 10 4.15 6.26 -6.76
CA GLU A 10 4.76 6.94 -7.91
C GLU A 10 6.20 7.36 -7.59
N ALA A 11 6.42 8.01 -6.43
CA ALA A 11 7.74 8.46 -6.01
C ALA A 11 8.72 7.29 -5.73
N MET A 12 8.21 6.10 -5.44
CA MET A 12 8.98 4.88 -5.29
C MET A 12 9.18 4.12 -6.61
N ASP A 13 8.62 4.60 -7.71
CA ASP A 13 8.64 3.92 -9.02
C ASP A 13 8.00 2.52 -8.96
N PHE A 14 6.96 2.35 -8.13
CA PHE A 14 6.22 1.11 -8.02
C PHE A 14 5.00 1.11 -8.92
N LYS A 15 4.73 -0.01 -9.58
CA LYS A 15 3.53 -0.17 -10.38
C LYS A 15 2.29 -0.09 -9.50
N HIS A 16 1.46 0.92 -9.70
CA HIS A 16 0.30 1.22 -8.88
C HIS A 16 -0.88 1.72 -9.72
N ILE A 17 -2.03 1.86 -9.10
CA ILE A 17 -3.21 2.49 -9.68
C ILE A 17 -3.17 3.99 -9.42
N ASP A 18 -3.39 4.77 -10.47
CA ASP A 18 -3.63 6.20 -10.37
C ASP A 18 -5.06 6.46 -9.88
N TYR A 19 -5.19 7.37 -8.93
CA TYR A 19 -6.47 7.78 -8.38
C TYR A 19 -6.72 9.26 -8.62
N ASP A 20 -8.00 9.61 -8.78
CA ASP A 20 -8.47 10.99 -8.84
C ASP A 20 -9.59 11.20 -7.80
N LEU A 21 -9.96 12.46 -7.58
CA LEU A 21 -11.01 12.83 -6.64
C LEU A 21 -12.12 13.56 -7.40
N GLU A 22 -13.35 13.09 -7.22
CA GLU A 22 -14.53 13.64 -7.88
C GLU A 22 -15.65 13.90 -6.88
N GLU A 23 -16.52 14.87 -7.19
CA GLU A 23 -17.75 15.10 -6.43
C GLU A 23 -18.83 14.13 -6.94
N PHE A 24 -19.33 13.29 -6.06
CA PHE A 24 -20.50 12.47 -6.31
C PHE A 24 -21.73 13.09 -5.65
N ARG A 25 -22.82 13.14 -6.40
CA ARG A 25 -24.11 13.65 -5.91
C ARG A 25 -25.11 12.52 -5.74
N HIS A 26 -25.50 12.28 -4.49
CA HIS A 26 -26.51 11.29 -4.15
C HIS A 26 -27.92 11.71 -4.63
N GLN A 27 -28.83 10.73 -4.77
CA GLN A 27 -30.20 10.99 -5.19
C GLN A 27 -30.98 11.90 -4.21
N ASN A 28 -30.62 11.89 -2.94
CA ASN A 28 -31.19 12.76 -1.90
C ASN A 28 -30.65 14.21 -1.96
N GLY A 29 -29.70 14.49 -2.87
CA GLY A 29 -29.08 15.79 -3.07
C GLY A 29 -27.79 16.03 -2.28
N ASP A 30 -27.39 15.10 -1.41
CA ASP A 30 -26.12 15.18 -0.68
C ASP A 30 -24.94 15.04 -1.64
N ARG A 31 -23.83 15.67 -1.28
CA ARG A 31 -22.58 15.63 -2.05
C ARG A 31 -21.48 14.98 -1.22
N GLU A 32 -20.71 14.16 -1.87
CA GLU A 32 -19.59 13.46 -1.29
C GLU A 32 -18.38 13.52 -2.25
N VAL A 33 -17.18 13.68 -1.69
CA VAL A 33 -15.95 13.52 -2.49
C VAL A 33 -15.56 12.06 -2.50
N ILE A 34 -15.60 11.46 -3.66
CA ILE A 34 -15.24 10.06 -3.88
C ILE A 34 -13.86 9.96 -4.54
N CYS A 35 -13.22 8.82 -4.33
CA CYS A 35 -12.00 8.47 -5.03
C CYS A 35 -12.35 7.61 -6.24
N THR A 36 -11.83 7.96 -7.39
CA THR A 36 -12.04 7.25 -8.66
C THR A 36 -10.74 6.76 -9.25
N CYS A 37 -10.78 5.68 -10.00
CA CYS A 37 -9.65 5.19 -10.77
C CYS A 37 -10.12 4.51 -12.05
N LYS A 38 -9.20 4.35 -13.01
CA LYS A 38 -9.46 3.53 -14.19
C LYS A 38 -9.42 2.05 -13.81
N LEU A 39 -10.27 1.25 -14.43
CA LEU A 39 -10.17 -0.20 -14.31
C LEU A 39 -8.82 -0.67 -14.86
N PHE A 40 -8.14 -1.50 -14.09
CA PHE A 40 -6.89 -2.16 -14.50
C PHE A 40 -7.15 -3.56 -15.12
N THR A 41 -8.41 -3.95 -15.22
CA THR A 41 -8.87 -5.15 -15.92
C THR A 41 -9.60 -4.78 -17.21
N SER A 42 -9.74 -5.73 -18.12
CA SER A 42 -10.49 -5.59 -19.37
C SER A 42 -11.19 -6.91 -19.71
N GLU A 43 -11.83 -6.97 -20.87
CA GLU A 43 -12.42 -8.21 -21.38
C GLU A 43 -11.36 -9.33 -21.52
N ASP A 44 -10.15 -8.98 -21.98
CA ASP A 44 -9.04 -9.93 -22.19
C ASP A 44 -8.13 -10.10 -20.97
N ILE A 45 -8.12 -9.16 -20.04
CA ILE A 45 -7.21 -9.13 -18.90
C ILE A 45 -8.01 -9.19 -17.60
N GLY A 46 -7.82 -10.27 -16.85
CA GLY A 46 -8.46 -10.52 -15.56
C GLY A 46 -7.51 -10.29 -14.38
N PHE A 47 -8.09 -10.29 -13.21
CA PHE A 47 -7.39 -10.25 -11.93
C PHE A 47 -7.73 -11.51 -11.12
N VAL A 48 -6.69 -12.12 -10.57
CA VAL A 48 -6.80 -13.22 -9.59
C VAL A 48 -6.18 -12.76 -8.29
N ASP A 49 -6.98 -12.73 -7.24
CA ASP A 49 -6.51 -12.35 -5.91
C ASP A 49 -5.49 -13.35 -5.34
N ALA A 50 -4.70 -12.87 -4.38
CA ALA A 50 -3.62 -13.66 -3.81
C ALA A 50 -4.11 -14.91 -3.06
N TYR A 51 -5.29 -14.85 -2.40
CA TYR A 51 -5.84 -16.02 -1.73
C TYR A 51 -6.08 -17.16 -2.73
N THR A 52 -6.78 -16.86 -3.81
CA THR A 52 -7.08 -17.81 -4.89
C THR A 52 -5.81 -18.33 -5.55
N TYR A 53 -4.85 -17.45 -5.85
CA TYR A 53 -3.58 -17.82 -6.44
C TYR A 53 -2.75 -18.75 -5.54
N LEU A 54 -2.51 -18.36 -4.29
CA LEU A 54 -1.71 -19.13 -3.34
C LEU A 54 -2.31 -20.51 -3.07
N LYS A 55 -3.63 -20.58 -2.92
CA LYS A 55 -4.36 -21.85 -2.74
C LYS A 55 -4.18 -22.75 -3.96
N LYS A 56 -4.28 -22.22 -5.18
CA LYS A 56 -4.06 -22.96 -6.44
C LYS A 56 -2.62 -23.45 -6.57
N GLN A 57 -1.64 -22.72 -6.02
CA GLN A 57 -0.24 -23.14 -5.99
C GLN A 57 0.07 -24.17 -4.88
N GLY A 58 -0.91 -24.61 -4.11
CA GLY A 58 -0.75 -25.60 -3.05
C GLY A 58 -0.27 -25.01 -1.71
N PHE A 59 -0.33 -23.69 -1.54
CA PHE A 59 -0.09 -23.08 -0.24
C PHE A 59 -1.28 -23.33 0.68
N ASP A 60 -1.03 -23.86 1.88
CA ASP A 60 -2.07 -24.11 2.88
C ASP A 60 -2.51 -22.79 3.55
N ILE A 61 -3.22 -21.98 2.78
CA ILE A 61 -3.63 -20.64 3.20
C ILE A 61 -4.71 -20.65 4.26
N ASP A 62 -5.53 -21.69 4.27
CA ASP A 62 -6.66 -21.82 5.19
C ASP A 62 -6.19 -22.09 6.64
N ASN A 63 -5.01 -22.72 6.79
CA ASN A 63 -4.39 -22.99 8.10
C ASN A 63 -3.20 -22.07 8.40
N ALA A 64 -2.86 -21.17 7.50
CA ALA A 64 -1.73 -20.27 7.68
C ALA A 64 -2.03 -19.15 8.68
N ILE A 65 -1.10 -18.91 9.60
CA ILE A 65 -1.14 -17.72 10.47
C ILE A 65 -0.59 -16.55 9.69
N LEU A 66 -1.46 -15.81 9.00
CA LEU A 66 -1.07 -14.72 8.10
C LEU A 66 -0.30 -13.58 8.80
N ASP A 67 -0.47 -13.46 10.10
CA ASP A 67 0.20 -12.44 10.92
C ASP A 67 1.63 -12.88 11.35
N ASP A 68 2.05 -14.11 11.03
CA ASP A 68 3.37 -14.63 11.39
C ASP A 68 4.44 -14.21 10.36
N PRO A 69 5.61 -13.70 10.80
CA PRO A 69 6.69 -13.29 9.91
C PRO A 69 7.19 -14.38 8.97
N LEU A 70 7.30 -15.62 9.45
CA LEU A 70 7.72 -16.75 8.63
C LEU A 70 6.70 -17.07 7.54
N THR A 71 5.42 -16.94 7.86
CA THR A 71 4.35 -17.09 6.87
C THR A 71 4.44 -16.00 5.81
N GLN A 72 4.72 -14.74 6.17
CA GLN A 72 4.92 -13.65 5.21
C GLN A 72 6.12 -13.91 4.27
N MET A 73 7.23 -14.40 4.80
CA MET A 73 8.39 -14.80 3.99
C MET A 73 8.08 -15.97 3.05
N ARG A 74 7.29 -16.94 3.50
CA ARG A 74 6.84 -18.05 2.66
C ARG A 74 5.92 -17.56 1.54
N ILE A 75 4.98 -16.66 1.83
CA ILE A 75 4.12 -16.03 0.82
C ILE A 75 4.98 -15.28 -0.21
N ALA A 76 5.96 -14.51 0.22
CA ALA A 76 6.89 -13.83 -0.68
C ALA A 76 7.62 -14.81 -1.61
N SER A 77 8.05 -15.95 -1.09
CA SER A 77 8.69 -17.02 -1.89
C SER A 77 7.73 -17.63 -2.92
N PHE A 78 6.46 -17.89 -2.54
CA PHE A 78 5.43 -18.41 -3.44
C PHE A 78 5.02 -17.41 -4.51
N ALA A 79 4.94 -16.14 -4.16
CA ALA A 79 4.59 -15.07 -5.09
C ALA A 79 5.66 -14.92 -6.19
N SER A 80 6.86 -15.44 -5.97
CA SER A 80 8.01 -15.41 -6.90
C SER A 80 8.25 -14.04 -7.53
N SER A 81 7.92 -12.97 -6.78
CA SER A 81 7.82 -11.62 -7.32
C SER A 81 8.45 -10.61 -6.36
N THR A 82 9.37 -9.83 -6.89
CA THR A 82 9.89 -8.63 -6.21
C THR A 82 8.77 -7.64 -5.88
N GLN A 83 7.67 -7.66 -6.64
CA GLN A 83 6.55 -6.74 -6.41
C GLN A 83 5.82 -6.99 -5.10
N TYR A 84 5.77 -8.24 -4.60
CA TYR A 84 5.26 -8.50 -3.26
C TYR A 84 6.13 -7.83 -2.19
N GLU A 85 7.46 -7.95 -2.32
CA GLU A 85 8.40 -7.27 -1.42
C GLU A 85 8.28 -5.75 -1.52
N ASP A 86 8.15 -5.22 -2.74
CA ASP A 86 7.97 -3.78 -3.00
C ASP A 86 6.68 -3.28 -2.34
N MET A 87 5.57 -4.01 -2.48
CA MET A 87 4.29 -3.69 -1.86
C MET A 87 4.35 -3.73 -0.33
N MET A 88 4.99 -4.75 0.25
CA MET A 88 5.13 -4.87 1.70
C MET A 88 6.05 -3.79 2.27
N LEU A 89 7.09 -3.40 1.54
CA LEU A 89 7.91 -2.26 1.89
C LEU A 89 7.11 -0.96 1.81
N PHE A 90 6.37 -0.74 0.72
CA PHE A 90 5.49 0.41 0.54
C PHE A 90 4.47 0.53 1.68
N ASP A 91 3.80 -0.55 2.04
CA ASP A 91 2.85 -0.58 3.16
C ASP A 91 3.51 -0.16 4.50
N SER A 92 4.80 -0.48 4.70
CA SER A 92 5.54 -0.04 5.88
C SER A 92 5.88 1.46 5.87
N ILE A 93 5.96 2.08 4.68
CA ILE A 93 6.21 3.52 4.52
C ILE A 93 4.94 4.33 4.76
N ILE A 94 3.80 3.89 4.20
CA ILE A 94 2.51 4.59 4.32
C ILE A 94 1.70 4.15 5.54
N ALA A 95 2.18 3.18 6.32
CA ALA A 95 1.48 2.53 7.43
C ALA A 95 0.11 1.97 7.02
N ASN A 96 0.03 1.26 5.90
CA ASN A 96 -1.18 0.59 5.46
C ASN A 96 -1.53 -0.55 6.43
N GLN A 97 -2.76 -0.57 6.92
CA GLN A 97 -3.22 -1.54 7.93
C GLN A 97 -4.14 -2.62 7.35
N ASP A 98 -4.46 -2.57 6.07
CA ASP A 98 -5.46 -3.45 5.46
C ASP A 98 -4.99 -4.16 4.18
N ARG A 99 -3.72 -4.50 4.05
CA ARG A 99 -3.21 -5.33 2.96
C ARG A 99 -3.61 -6.79 3.14
N HIS A 100 -4.88 -7.11 2.94
CA HIS A 100 -5.35 -8.49 2.94
C HIS A 100 -5.14 -9.17 1.57
N LEU A 101 -5.33 -10.50 1.53
CA LEU A 101 -5.07 -11.31 0.33
C LEU A 101 -5.97 -10.98 -0.88
N GLY A 102 -7.05 -10.22 -0.68
CA GLY A 102 -7.88 -9.68 -1.76
C GLY A 102 -7.35 -8.37 -2.35
N ASN A 103 -6.43 -7.68 -1.66
CA ASN A 103 -5.91 -6.37 -2.05
C ASN A 103 -4.57 -6.45 -2.78
N TRP A 104 -4.20 -7.62 -3.27
CA TRP A 104 -3.10 -7.86 -4.19
C TRP A 104 -3.31 -9.18 -4.93
N GLY A 105 -2.57 -9.42 -6.01
CA GLY A 105 -2.68 -10.65 -6.79
C GLY A 105 -2.00 -10.55 -8.13
N LEU A 106 -2.55 -11.22 -9.11
CA LEU A 106 -1.94 -11.40 -10.43
C LEU A 106 -2.91 -11.02 -11.54
N MET A 107 -2.36 -10.46 -12.61
CA MET A 107 -3.07 -10.26 -13.87
C MET A 107 -2.95 -11.52 -14.72
N ILE A 108 -4.06 -11.93 -15.31
CA ILE A 108 -4.15 -13.11 -16.17
C ILE A 108 -4.77 -12.77 -17.51
N ASN A 109 -4.46 -13.56 -18.50
CA ASN A 109 -5.21 -13.57 -19.77
C ASN A 109 -6.52 -14.34 -19.55
N ASN A 110 -7.67 -13.70 -19.74
CA ASN A 110 -8.99 -14.31 -19.51
C ASN A 110 -9.30 -15.45 -20.49
N ASN A 111 -8.70 -15.42 -21.69
CA ASN A 111 -8.95 -16.42 -22.72
C ASN A 111 -8.12 -17.69 -22.53
N THR A 112 -6.88 -17.55 -22.03
CA THR A 112 -5.95 -18.68 -21.88
C THR A 112 -5.74 -19.10 -20.42
N GLY A 113 -6.06 -18.23 -19.45
CA GLY A 113 -5.76 -18.42 -18.03
C GLY A 113 -4.27 -18.26 -17.69
N GLU A 114 -3.45 -17.82 -18.66
CA GLU A 114 -2.01 -17.63 -18.44
C GLU A 114 -1.75 -16.41 -17.55
N PHE A 115 -0.75 -16.55 -16.68
CA PHE A 115 -0.21 -15.47 -15.90
C PHE A 115 0.48 -14.44 -16.81
N LEU A 116 0.16 -13.17 -16.64
CA LEU A 116 0.77 -12.06 -17.37
C LEU A 116 1.83 -11.36 -16.51
N GLU A 117 1.39 -10.80 -15.40
CA GLU A 117 2.24 -10.01 -14.51
C GLU A 117 1.58 -9.86 -13.14
N PRO A 118 2.30 -9.43 -12.09
CA PRO A 118 1.69 -9.03 -10.84
C PRO A 118 0.75 -7.83 -11.03
N ALA A 119 -0.36 -7.82 -10.29
CA ALA A 119 -1.31 -6.69 -10.32
C ALA A 119 -0.64 -5.41 -9.79
N PRO A 120 -1.02 -4.23 -10.29
CA PRO A 120 -0.55 -2.97 -9.72
C PRO A 120 -0.96 -2.87 -8.25
N ILE A 121 -0.24 -2.08 -7.45
CA ILE A 121 -0.60 -1.79 -6.06
C ILE A 121 -1.90 -0.97 -6.05
N PHE A 122 -2.90 -1.42 -5.30
CA PHE A 122 -4.20 -0.76 -5.17
C PHE A 122 -4.74 -0.93 -3.74
N ASP A 123 -5.85 -0.30 -3.43
CA ASP A 123 -6.54 -0.36 -2.13
C ASP A 123 -5.63 0.01 -0.96
N ASN A 124 -5.21 1.28 -0.94
CA ASN A 124 -4.31 1.84 0.06
C ASN A 124 -5.05 2.82 1.00
N GLY A 125 -6.38 2.81 0.99
CA GLY A 125 -7.22 3.78 1.71
C GLY A 125 -7.08 3.72 3.23
N PHE A 126 -6.72 2.56 3.78
CA PHE A 126 -6.47 2.36 5.22
C PHE A 126 -5.03 2.66 5.62
N SER A 127 -4.45 3.71 5.08
CA SER A 127 -3.08 4.16 5.33
C SER A 127 -3.04 5.62 5.82
N LEU A 128 -1.87 6.16 6.03
CA LEU A 128 -1.62 7.59 6.27
C LEU A 128 -2.55 8.20 7.34
N PHE A 129 -2.64 7.56 8.49
CA PHE A 129 -3.49 7.98 9.62
C PHE A 129 -5.00 7.91 9.34
N TYR A 130 -5.44 6.92 8.57
CA TYR A 130 -6.86 6.70 8.32
C TYR A 130 -7.70 6.78 9.61
N GLY A 131 -8.81 7.52 9.56
CA GLY A 131 -9.74 7.70 10.66
C GLY A 131 -9.26 8.66 11.76
N ALA A 132 -8.05 9.20 11.68
CA ALA A 132 -7.57 10.19 12.64
C ALA A 132 -8.13 11.58 12.33
N SER A 133 -8.71 12.26 13.33
CA SER A 133 -9.00 13.68 13.23
C SER A 133 -7.74 14.52 13.33
N ALA A 134 -7.79 15.77 12.88
CA ALA A 134 -6.65 16.69 13.01
C ALA A 134 -6.17 16.85 14.48
N ALA A 135 -7.08 16.73 15.46
CA ALA A 135 -6.76 16.77 16.87
C ALA A 135 -6.03 15.51 17.37
N ASP A 136 -6.30 14.36 16.75
CA ASP A 136 -5.75 13.07 17.13
C ASP A 136 -4.40 12.77 16.48
N LEU A 137 -4.06 13.50 15.41
CA LEU A 137 -2.85 13.21 14.61
C LEU A 137 -1.57 13.30 15.42
N GLN A 138 -1.39 14.33 16.26
CA GLN A 138 -0.18 14.50 17.05
C GLN A 138 0.05 13.36 18.07
N PRO A 139 -0.94 12.96 18.89
CA PRO A 139 -0.78 11.80 19.77
C PRO A 139 -0.64 10.49 19.01
N GLN A 140 -1.33 10.32 17.88
CA GLN A 140 -1.29 9.10 17.09
C GLN A 140 -0.01 8.97 16.29
N TYR A 141 0.64 10.06 15.92
CA TYR A 141 1.87 10.07 15.15
C TYR A 141 2.93 9.13 15.75
N HIS A 142 3.24 9.28 17.03
CA HIS A 142 4.19 8.40 17.71
C HIS A 142 3.65 6.98 17.93
N ALA A 143 2.34 6.83 18.08
CA ALA A 143 1.72 5.51 18.22
C ALA A 143 1.78 4.72 16.92
N MET A 144 1.72 5.37 15.74
CA MET A 144 1.82 4.72 14.44
C MET A 144 3.17 4.02 14.24
N TYR A 145 4.26 4.57 14.78
CA TYR A 145 5.56 3.89 14.74
C TYR A 145 5.59 2.55 15.49
N LYS A 146 4.68 2.38 16.46
CA LYS A 146 4.59 1.18 17.30
C LYS A 146 3.47 0.23 16.84
N LYS A 147 2.58 0.67 15.95
CA LYS A 147 1.54 -0.22 15.43
C LYS A 147 2.17 -1.28 14.55
N SER A 148 1.82 -2.54 14.84
CA SER A 148 1.96 -3.57 13.82
C SER A 148 0.98 -3.27 12.70
N LEU A 149 1.40 -3.43 11.49
CA LEU A 149 0.55 -3.54 10.34
C LEU A 149 -0.38 -4.75 10.50
N ARG A 150 -1.02 -5.21 9.45
CA ARG A 150 -1.86 -6.43 9.49
C ARG A 150 -1.15 -7.64 10.10
N CYS A 151 0.15 -7.70 9.97
CA CYS A 151 0.98 -8.62 10.73
C CYS A 151 1.06 -8.14 12.18
N LYS A 152 0.17 -8.64 13.05
CA LYS A 152 0.03 -8.22 14.46
C LYS A 152 1.32 -8.32 15.27
N TYR A 153 2.27 -9.11 14.79
CA TYR A 153 3.56 -9.39 15.44
C TYR A 153 4.73 -8.58 14.88
N LEU A 154 4.51 -7.77 13.82
CA LEU A 154 5.56 -6.93 13.25
C LEU A 154 5.25 -5.45 13.47
N SER A 155 6.22 -4.72 13.95
CA SER A 155 6.24 -3.26 13.86
C SER A 155 6.51 -2.83 12.41
N LEU A 156 6.29 -1.54 12.12
CA LEU A 156 6.66 -0.97 10.82
C LEU A 156 8.14 -1.18 10.50
N ASP A 157 9.02 -1.09 11.52
CA ASP A 157 10.46 -1.27 11.36
C ASP A 157 10.82 -2.73 11.04
N GLU A 158 10.19 -3.67 11.70
CA GLU A 158 10.42 -5.10 11.43
C GLU A 158 9.94 -5.48 10.04
N GLN A 159 8.77 -5.00 9.61
CA GLN A 159 8.31 -5.22 8.25
C GLN A 159 9.24 -4.56 7.21
N ALA A 160 9.64 -3.30 7.44
CA ALA A 160 10.60 -2.64 6.56
C ALA A 160 11.91 -3.42 6.44
N ARG A 161 12.46 -3.92 7.57
CA ARG A 161 13.68 -4.71 7.60
C ARG A 161 13.57 -6.03 6.83
N LEU A 162 12.41 -6.68 6.84
CA LEU A 162 12.19 -7.93 6.13
C LEU A 162 12.20 -7.75 4.61
N PHE A 163 11.68 -6.60 4.12
CA PHE A 163 11.42 -6.41 2.70
C PHE A 163 12.30 -5.36 2.02
N VAL A 164 13.07 -4.57 2.78
CA VAL A 164 14.00 -3.62 2.17
C VAL A 164 15.16 -4.34 1.48
N ALA A 165 15.45 -3.93 0.24
CA ALA A 165 16.57 -4.43 -0.54
C ALA A 165 17.36 -3.27 -1.15
N LYS A 166 18.57 -3.55 -1.65
CA LYS A 166 19.44 -2.53 -2.27
C LYS A 166 18.75 -1.74 -3.38
N ARG A 167 17.87 -2.40 -4.16
CA ARG A 167 17.11 -1.78 -5.25
C ARG A 167 16.19 -0.64 -4.78
N HIS A 168 15.74 -0.66 -3.53
CA HIS A 168 14.83 0.36 -2.98
C HIS A 168 15.55 1.64 -2.52
N LEU A 169 16.86 1.60 -2.30
CA LEU A 169 17.60 2.73 -1.72
C LEU A 169 17.49 4.05 -2.53
N PRO A 170 17.52 4.04 -3.88
CA PRO A 170 17.34 5.27 -4.64
C PRO A 170 15.97 5.92 -4.38
N ALA A 171 14.88 5.14 -4.43
CA ALA A 171 13.52 5.59 -4.16
C ALA A 171 13.35 6.09 -2.73
N LEU A 172 13.86 5.34 -1.74
CA LEU A 172 13.83 5.76 -0.34
C LEU A 172 14.56 7.10 -0.12
N ARG A 173 15.71 7.31 -0.76
CA ARG A 173 16.42 8.60 -0.70
C ARG A 173 15.60 9.72 -1.31
N SER A 174 14.89 9.48 -2.42
CA SER A 174 13.97 10.47 -3.00
C SER A 174 12.85 10.83 -2.02
N LEU A 175 12.29 9.85 -1.31
CA LEU A 175 11.25 10.06 -0.32
C LEU A 175 11.69 10.91 0.90
N THR A 176 12.98 11.04 1.19
CA THR A 176 13.42 11.91 2.31
C THR A 176 13.13 13.39 2.07
N GLY A 177 12.87 13.79 0.83
CA GLY A 177 12.44 15.13 0.44
C GLY A 177 10.98 15.20 -0.07
N PHE A 178 10.20 14.14 0.14
CA PHE A 178 8.86 14.02 -0.44
C PHE A 178 7.89 15.11 0.01
N SER A 179 7.05 15.55 -0.91
CA SER A 179 5.87 16.39 -0.64
C SER A 179 4.74 16.02 -1.59
N PHE A 180 3.49 16.09 -1.09
CA PHE A 180 2.31 15.82 -1.89
C PHE A 180 2.02 16.92 -2.91
N LYS A 181 1.57 16.52 -4.09
CA LYS A 181 0.87 17.40 -5.03
C LYS A 181 -0.58 17.48 -4.59
N LYS A 182 -1.09 18.70 -4.41
CA LYS A 182 -2.49 18.92 -4.05
C LYS A 182 -3.40 18.68 -5.25
N HIS A 183 -4.57 18.10 -4.97
CA HIS A 183 -5.63 18.05 -5.97
C HIS A 183 -6.17 19.48 -6.23
N PRO A 184 -6.54 19.84 -7.47
CA PRO A 184 -6.98 21.21 -7.81
C PRO A 184 -8.19 21.69 -6.99
N HIS A 185 -9.07 20.78 -6.59
CA HIS A 185 -10.35 21.12 -5.95
C HIS A 185 -10.55 20.53 -4.57
N TYR A 186 -10.06 19.32 -4.30
CA TYR A 186 -10.39 18.53 -3.11
C TYR A 186 -9.12 18.14 -2.36
N ASN A 187 -8.96 18.66 -1.15
CA ASN A 187 -7.79 18.34 -0.35
C ASN A 187 -8.15 18.18 1.12
N ILE A 188 -7.41 17.33 1.81
CA ILE A 188 -7.40 17.33 3.28
C ILE A 188 -6.63 18.55 3.80
N ALA A 189 -6.80 18.85 5.07
CA ALA A 189 -6.20 20.04 5.68
C ALA A 189 -4.66 20.06 5.51
N ASP A 190 -4.10 21.24 5.24
CA ASP A 190 -2.66 21.41 5.04
C ASP A 190 -1.82 20.96 6.22
N SER A 191 -2.31 21.13 7.44
CA SER A 191 -1.65 20.65 8.65
C SER A 191 -1.54 19.11 8.66
N THR A 192 -2.59 18.42 8.19
CA THR A 192 -2.63 16.97 8.05
C THR A 192 -1.67 16.50 6.97
N LEU A 193 -1.68 17.15 5.80
CA LEU A 193 -0.75 16.81 4.71
C LEU A 193 0.71 16.95 5.16
N LYS A 194 1.05 18.04 5.86
CA LYS A 194 2.41 18.25 6.40
C LYS A 194 2.85 17.15 7.38
N LEU A 195 1.94 16.68 8.23
CA LEU A 195 2.25 15.57 9.14
C LEU A 195 2.46 14.25 8.40
N MET A 196 1.63 13.98 7.39
CA MET A 196 1.80 12.80 6.54
C MET A 196 3.12 12.85 5.76
N GLU A 197 3.48 14.00 5.18
CA GLU A 197 4.75 14.19 4.51
C GLU A 197 5.94 13.98 5.46
N GLN A 198 5.87 14.54 6.67
CA GLN A 198 6.90 14.33 7.69
C GLN A 198 7.02 12.84 8.03
N PHE A 199 5.89 12.15 8.25
CA PHE A 199 5.87 10.71 8.53
C PHE A 199 6.55 9.91 7.42
N ILE A 200 6.20 10.16 6.15
CA ILE A 200 6.80 9.47 5.00
C ILE A 200 8.32 9.68 4.94
N ARG A 201 8.77 10.93 5.13
CA ARG A 201 10.20 11.27 5.12
C ARG A 201 10.96 10.55 6.24
N GLU A 202 10.40 10.54 7.44
CA GLU A 202 11.00 9.85 8.60
C GLU A 202 10.99 8.33 8.40
N ARG A 203 9.89 7.75 7.87
CA ARG A 203 9.83 6.32 7.53
C ARG A 203 10.87 5.95 6.48
N ALA A 204 11.02 6.75 5.45
CA ALA A 204 12.03 6.53 4.41
C ALA A 204 13.45 6.57 4.98
N GLN A 205 13.78 7.60 5.76
CA GLN A 205 15.07 7.74 6.42
C GLN A 205 15.36 6.55 7.36
N ARG A 206 14.38 6.19 8.18
CA ARG A 206 14.46 5.04 9.09
C ARG A 206 14.68 3.73 8.35
N THR A 207 13.99 3.52 7.24
CA THR A 207 14.14 2.31 6.42
C THR A 207 15.55 2.20 5.80
N ILE A 208 16.13 3.32 5.38
CA ILE A 208 17.53 3.36 4.90
C ILE A 208 18.49 2.91 6.03
N GLU A 209 18.29 3.39 7.25
CA GLU A 209 19.10 3.01 8.42
C GLU A 209 18.95 1.52 8.77
N LEU A 210 17.75 0.96 8.60
CA LEU A 210 17.48 -0.45 8.88
C LEU A 210 18.10 -1.41 7.86
N TYR A 211 18.44 -0.92 6.67
CA TYR A 211 19.12 -1.70 5.64
C TYR A 211 20.60 -1.90 5.95
N HIS A 212 21.22 -0.99 6.67
CA HIS A 212 22.64 -1.05 7.07
C HIS A 212 22.82 -1.77 8.41
#